data_992a82c495460498b34872379fdd00a4
#
_entry.id   992a82c495460498b34872379fdd00a4
#
_cell.length_a   1.000
_cell.length_b   1.000
_cell.length_c   1.000
_cell.angle_alpha   90.00
_cell.angle_beta   90.00
_cell.angle_gamma   90.00
#
_symmetry.space_group_name_H-M   'P 1'
#
loop_
_entity.id
_entity.type
_entity.pdbx_description
1 polymer ?
#
loop_
_entity_poly.entity_id
_entity_poly.type
_entity_poly.pdbx_seq_one_letter_code
_entity_poly.pdbx_strand_id
1 'polypeptide(L)'
;MIEPMDDSTPTDHLAQLLTPQGWALLRSLPDYDEATAPALAEELRSQGNPGDLVAAALTQQRLRARAAAKFGPFASQMLFTPDGLEQASRLSVAAHHAARYARAGVHRVADLGCGIGGDAIALAGLGLRVLAVERDETTAALATVNLMTFEDVEVRCADALAVDLEAEGVDAVFADPARRRAGRRIADPEGWSPPLGSVLALRERVDAVGVKVAPGIDHEILPSDSHVQWVSAAGDVVEAAIWCGPLAPEGPGRSALVLRPDPQRDGEVRTHLLVDPACSDPSSPPTQLEPIAAPSDLGAYLHEPDGAAIRAGLVAELARRTEAAPVARRIAYLTGDGLPPPVLAPFMRSWRVKEVLPLHLKALKARVRERGIGRLEIRKRGVDVSPDALRTSLRL
;
A
#
# COMPACT_ATOMS: atom_id res chain seq x y z
N MET A 1 -29.11 -36.98 -3.50
CA MET A 1 -29.77 -35.69 -3.86
C MET A 1 -28.69 -34.63 -3.65
N ILE A 2 -28.17 -34.07 -4.72
CA ILE A 2 -27.24 -32.95 -4.66
C ILE A 2 -28.13 -31.74 -4.69
N GLU A 3 -28.16 -30.97 -3.61
CA GLU A 3 -28.84 -29.67 -3.59
C GLU A 3 -28.19 -28.75 -4.64
N PRO A 4 -28.99 -27.97 -5.40
CA PRO A 4 -28.42 -27.01 -6.32
C PRO A 4 -27.64 -25.98 -5.52
N MET A 5 -26.38 -25.74 -5.92
CA MET A 5 -25.62 -24.60 -5.44
C MET A 5 -26.41 -23.33 -5.77
N ASP A 6 -26.64 -22.54 -4.74
CA ASP A 6 -27.30 -21.23 -4.82
C ASP A 6 -26.51 -20.35 -5.81
N ASP A 7 -27.20 -19.96 -6.88
CA ASP A 7 -26.66 -19.18 -8.01
C ASP A 7 -26.72 -17.66 -7.72
N SER A 8 -26.91 -17.29 -6.43
CA SER A 8 -26.95 -15.88 -6.02
C SER A 8 -25.54 -15.27 -6.17
N THR A 9 -25.45 -14.23 -6.96
CA THR A 9 -24.20 -13.50 -7.18
C THR A 9 -23.78 -12.77 -5.89
N PRO A 10 -22.48 -12.51 -5.66
CA PRO A 10 -22.01 -11.73 -4.52
C PRO A 10 -22.72 -10.37 -4.36
N THR A 11 -23.25 -9.84 -5.44
CA THR A 11 -24.02 -8.60 -5.53
C THR A 11 -25.37 -8.68 -4.79
N ASP A 12 -26.07 -9.82 -4.88
CA ASP A 12 -27.39 -10.01 -4.26
C ASP A 12 -27.29 -10.03 -2.73
N HIS A 13 -26.22 -10.59 -2.19
CA HIS A 13 -26.02 -10.63 -0.72
C HIS A 13 -25.75 -9.23 -0.13
N LEU A 14 -25.03 -8.37 -0.86
CA LEU A 14 -24.78 -6.99 -0.42
C LEU A 14 -26.04 -6.14 -0.48
N ALA A 15 -26.89 -6.31 -1.50
CA ALA A 15 -28.14 -5.59 -1.64
C ALA A 15 -29.07 -5.81 -0.42
N GLN A 16 -29.09 -7.02 0.15
CA GLN A 16 -29.89 -7.31 1.35
C GLN A 16 -29.41 -6.54 2.58
N LEU A 17 -28.10 -6.28 2.71
CA LEU A 17 -27.55 -5.50 3.82
C LEU A 17 -27.90 -4.01 3.72
N LEU A 18 -28.18 -3.51 2.53
CA LEU A 18 -28.57 -2.11 2.30
C LEU A 18 -30.05 -1.84 2.63
N THR A 19 -30.82 -2.88 2.99
CA THR A 19 -32.19 -2.72 3.51
C THR A 19 -32.16 -2.26 4.98
N PRO A 20 -33.24 -1.60 5.48
CA PRO A 20 -33.34 -1.23 6.89
C PRO A 20 -33.15 -2.40 7.85
N GLN A 21 -33.67 -3.59 7.50
CA GLN A 21 -33.52 -4.82 8.28
C GLN A 21 -32.07 -5.31 8.28
N GLY A 22 -31.44 -5.36 7.10
CA GLY A 22 -30.05 -5.81 6.97
C GLY A 22 -29.09 -4.88 7.73
N TRP A 23 -29.30 -3.58 7.62
CA TRP A 23 -28.51 -2.60 8.35
C TRP A 23 -28.69 -2.68 9.86
N ALA A 24 -29.94 -2.88 10.34
CA ALA A 24 -30.20 -3.09 11.75
C ALA A 24 -29.53 -4.37 12.28
N LEU A 25 -29.62 -5.46 11.53
CA LEU A 25 -28.94 -6.72 11.88
C LEU A 25 -27.42 -6.51 11.98
N LEU A 26 -26.82 -5.93 10.94
CA LEU A 26 -25.36 -5.71 10.88
C LEU A 26 -24.86 -4.85 12.05
N ARG A 27 -25.63 -3.87 12.48
CA ARG A 27 -25.31 -2.99 13.63
C ARG A 27 -25.50 -3.65 14.98
N SER A 28 -26.32 -4.69 15.08
CA SER A 28 -26.57 -5.42 16.33
C SER A 28 -25.55 -6.53 16.60
N LEU A 29 -24.72 -6.89 15.59
CA LEU A 29 -23.73 -7.96 15.73
C LEU A 29 -22.59 -7.56 16.66
N PRO A 30 -22.11 -8.49 17.49
CA PRO A 30 -20.88 -8.30 18.26
C PRO A 30 -19.65 -8.27 17.33
N ASP A 31 -18.49 -7.93 17.89
CA ASP A 31 -17.22 -8.07 17.20
C ASP A 31 -17.03 -9.50 16.69
N TYR A 32 -16.41 -9.62 15.50
CA TYR A 32 -16.25 -10.92 14.86
C TYR A 32 -15.28 -11.83 15.63
N ASP A 33 -15.76 -13.03 15.93
CA ASP A 33 -14.94 -14.12 16.48
C ASP A 33 -15.21 -15.40 15.67
N GLU A 34 -14.16 -15.93 15.05
CA GLU A 34 -14.20 -17.14 14.21
C GLU A 34 -14.74 -18.36 15.00
N ALA A 35 -14.42 -18.45 16.29
CA ALA A 35 -14.83 -19.60 17.14
C ALA A 35 -16.32 -19.59 17.44
N THR A 36 -16.95 -18.42 17.56
CA THR A 36 -18.37 -18.25 17.94
C THR A 36 -19.27 -18.00 16.74
N ALA A 37 -18.72 -17.65 15.57
CA ALA A 37 -19.47 -17.31 14.37
C ALA A 37 -20.50 -18.39 13.94
N PRO A 38 -20.22 -19.71 13.96
CA PRO A 38 -21.21 -20.73 13.61
C PRO A 38 -22.43 -20.76 14.55
N ALA A 39 -22.20 -20.65 15.88
CA ALA A 39 -23.28 -20.62 16.86
C ALA A 39 -24.13 -19.37 16.74
N LEU A 40 -23.49 -18.21 16.51
CA LEU A 40 -24.16 -16.95 16.27
C LEU A 40 -25.03 -17.01 14.99
N ALA A 41 -24.56 -17.66 13.92
CA ALA A 41 -25.32 -17.85 12.71
C ALA A 41 -26.60 -18.66 12.95
N GLU A 42 -26.54 -19.72 13.77
CA GLU A 42 -27.69 -20.56 14.10
C GLU A 42 -28.68 -19.78 14.98
N GLU A 43 -28.21 -19.04 15.96
CA GLU A 43 -29.02 -18.17 16.81
C GLU A 43 -29.79 -17.13 15.99
N LEU A 44 -29.11 -16.41 15.10
CA LEU A 44 -29.73 -15.38 14.26
C LEU A 44 -30.80 -15.97 13.33
N ARG A 45 -30.58 -17.16 12.77
CA ARG A 45 -31.63 -17.85 11.98
C ARG A 45 -32.82 -18.27 12.84
N SER A 46 -32.59 -18.74 14.05
CA SER A 46 -33.65 -19.13 14.99
C SER A 46 -34.53 -17.92 15.41
N GLN A 47 -33.94 -16.70 15.37
CA GLN A 47 -34.66 -15.44 15.58
C GLN A 47 -35.48 -14.99 14.36
N GLY A 48 -35.51 -15.78 13.27
CA GLY A 48 -36.32 -15.53 12.08
C GLY A 48 -35.62 -14.69 11.00
N ASN A 49 -34.29 -14.45 11.11
CA ASN A 49 -33.58 -13.78 10.02
C ASN A 49 -33.36 -14.72 8.84
N PRO A 50 -33.51 -14.24 7.58
CA PRO A 50 -33.21 -15.02 6.39
C PRO A 50 -31.76 -15.52 6.38
N GLY A 51 -31.52 -16.77 5.94
CA GLY A 51 -30.20 -17.39 5.97
C GLY A 51 -29.14 -16.59 5.19
N ASP A 52 -29.53 -16.06 4.04
CA ASP A 52 -28.66 -15.28 3.15
C ASP A 52 -28.28 -13.94 3.80
N LEU A 53 -29.22 -13.29 4.47
CA LEU A 53 -28.96 -12.05 5.20
C LEU A 53 -28.00 -12.29 6.37
N VAL A 54 -28.17 -13.40 7.10
CA VAL A 54 -27.26 -13.79 8.20
C VAL A 54 -25.85 -14.06 7.64
N ALA A 55 -25.73 -14.78 6.53
CA ALA A 55 -24.45 -15.06 5.89
C ALA A 55 -23.75 -13.78 5.41
N ALA A 56 -24.50 -12.87 4.80
CA ALA A 56 -24.00 -11.56 4.36
C ALA A 56 -23.50 -10.72 5.55
N ALA A 57 -24.28 -10.64 6.64
CA ALA A 57 -23.93 -9.87 7.82
C ALA A 57 -22.66 -10.39 8.52
N LEU A 58 -22.54 -11.70 8.68
CA LEU A 58 -21.34 -12.31 9.28
C LEU A 58 -20.12 -12.18 8.37
N THR A 59 -20.31 -12.25 7.06
CA THR A 59 -19.22 -11.97 6.09
C THR A 59 -18.73 -10.54 6.24
N GLN A 60 -19.61 -9.55 6.39
CA GLN A 60 -19.22 -8.16 6.63
C GLN A 60 -18.50 -7.99 7.96
N GLN A 61 -18.95 -8.62 9.04
CA GLN A 61 -18.25 -8.57 10.32
C GLN A 61 -16.83 -9.13 10.22
N ARG A 62 -16.64 -10.24 9.52
CA ARG A 62 -15.31 -10.79 9.25
C ARG A 62 -14.44 -9.83 8.44
N LEU A 63 -15.01 -9.20 7.40
CA LEU A 63 -14.28 -8.22 6.58
C LEU A 63 -13.94 -6.97 7.40
N ARG A 64 -14.83 -6.47 8.25
CA ARG A 64 -14.60 -5.35 9.16
C ARG A 64 -13.45 -5.64 10.15
N ALA A 65 -13.43 -6.82 10.74
CA ALA A 65 -12.34 -7.25 11.63
C ALA A 65 -10.98 -7.23 10.91
N ARG A 66 -10.92 -7.73 9.66
CA ARG A 66 -9.72 -7.66 8.84
C ARG A 66 -9.36 -6.24 8.41
N ALA A 67 -10.36 -5.42 8.15
CA ALA A 67 -10.22 -4.03 7.71
C ALA A 67 -9.66 -3.12 8.80
N ALA A 68 -9.80 -3.47 10.08
CA ALA A 68 -9.30 -2.69 11.21
C ALA A 68 -7.80 -2.36 11.08
N ALA A 69 -7.00 -3.26 10.51
CA ALA A 69 -5.57 -3.04 10.26
C ALA A 69 -5.28 -1.97 9.17
N LYS A 70 -6.26 -1.65 8.30
CA LYS A 70 -6.14 -0.65 7.24
C LYS A 70 -6.84 0.66 7.59
N PHE A 71 -8.03 0.57 8.18
CA PHE A 71 -8.96 1.68 8.37
C PHE A 71 -9.15 2.09 9.85
N GLY A 72 -8.53 1.34 10.79
CA GLY A 72 -8.71 1.62 12.21
C GLY A 72 -10.19 1.62 12.63
N PRO A 73 -10.63 2.62 13.43
CA PRO A 73 -12.03 2.71 13.90
C PRO A 73 -13.07 2.84 12.78
N PHE A 74 -12.71 3.38 11.62
CA PHE A 74 -13.64 3.51 10.48
C PHE A 74 -14.12 2.17 9.96
N ALA A 75 -13.31 1.11 10.08
CA ALA A 75 -13.65 -0.23 9.59
C ALA A 75 -15.00 -0.74 10.09
N SER A 76 -15.39 -0.41 11.31
CA SER A 76 -16.66 -0.86 11.93
C SER A 76 -17.90 -0.25 11.28
N GLN A 77 -17.75 0.86 10.57
CA GLN A 77 -18.85 1.59 9.91
C GLN A 77 -18.90 1.38 8.39
N MET A 78 -17.84 0.81 7.82
CA MET A 78 -17.71 0.59 6.38
C MET A 78 -18.30 -0.75 5.95
N LEU A 79 -18.59 -0.84 4.65
CA LEU A 79 -18.89 -2.08 3.93
C LEU A 79 -17.78 -2.43 2.95
N PHE A 80 -17.53 -3.72 2.78
CA PHE A 80 -16.41 -4.23 2.01
C PHE A 80 -16.82 -5.35 1.07
N THR A 81 -16.19 -5.41 -0.11
CA THR A 81 -15.98 -6.66 -0.82
C THR A 81 -14.58 -7.20 -0.45
N PRO A 82 -14.34 -8.52 -0.59
CA PRO A 82 -12.99 -9.08 -0.38
C PRO A 82 -11.92 -8.38 -1.23
N ASP A 83 -12.22 -8.16 -2.52
CA ASP A 83 -11.32 -7.51 -3.47
C ASP A 83 -11.15 -6.01 -3.15
N GLY A 84 -12.24 -5.30 -2.83
CA GLY A 84 -12.19 -3.90 -2.43
C GLY A 84 -11.34 -3.70 -1.19
N LEU A 85 -11.48 -4.57 -0.18
CA LEU A 85 -10.63 -4.51 1.01
C LEU A 85 -9.15 -4.82 0.70
N GLU A 86 -8.87 -5.80 -0.17
CA GLU A 86 -7.49 -6.13 -0.55
C GLU A 86 -6.81 -4.95 -1.25
N GLN A 87 -7.50 -4.31 -2.18
CA GLN A 87 -6.96 -3.27 -3.05
C GLN A 87 -6.94 -1.88 -2.42
N ALA A 88 -7.81 -1.60 -1.44
CA ALA A 88 -7.89 -0.30 -0.80
C ALA A 88 -6.57 0.11 -0.12
N SER A 89 -6.24 1.39 -0.21
CA SER A 89 -5.15 2.03 0.51
C SER A 89 -5.34 1.89 2.03
N ARG A 90 -4.24 1.82 2.77
CA ARG A 90 -4.30 2.03 4.23
C ARG A 90 -4.66 3.48 4.50
N LEU A 91 -5.53 3.74 5.46
CA LEU A 91 -5.96 5.11 5.79
C LEU A 91 -4.78 6.02 6.14
N SER A 92 -3.72 5.48 6.78
CA SER A 92 -2.49 6.22 7.05
C SER A 92 -1.75 6.67 5.79
N VAL A 93 -1.80 5.90 4.70
CA VAL A 93 -1.24 6.25 3.40
C VAL A 93 -2.16 7.24 2.68
N ALA A 94 -3.45 6.96 2.62
CA ALA A 94 -4.46 7.85 2.05
C ALA A 94 -4.45 9.25 2.70
N ALA A 95 -4.20 9.34 4.01
CA ALA A 95 -4.04 10.61 4.73
C ALA A 95 -2.82 11.42 4.23
N HIS A 96 -1.74 10.76 3.78
CA HIS A 96 -0.62 11.45 3.15
C HIS A 96 -0.95 11.98 1.76
N HIS A 97 -1.72 11.22 0.98
CA HIS A 97 -2.26 11.70 -0.29
C HIS A 97 -3.11 12.95 -0.05
N ALA A 98 -4.12 12.85 0.80
CA ALA A 98 -5.04 13.94 1.11
C ALA A 98 -4.30 15.19 1.64
N ALA A 99 -3.30 15.02 2.51
CA ALA A 99 -2.50 16.11 3.02
C ALA A 99 -1.69 16.84 1.93
N ARG A 100 -1.37 16.18 0.82
CA ARG A 100 -0.69 16.78 -0.34
C ARG A 100 -1.63 17.73 -1.07
N TYR A 101 -2.89 17.31 -1.31
CA TYR A 101 -3.94 18.14 -1.89
C TYR A 101 -4.28 19.34 -1.01
N ALA A 102 -4.49 19.10 0.29
CA ALA A 102 -4.79 20.18 1.23
C ALA A 102 -3.67 21.24 1.29
N ARG A 103 -2.39 20.83 1.26
CA ARG A 103 -1.26 21.77 1.21
C ARG A 103 -1.12 22.51 -0.11
N ALA A 104 -1.55 21.91 -1.20
CA ALA A 104 -1.58 22.56 -2.52
C ALA A 104 -2.69 23.61 -2.64
N GLY A 105 -3.61 23.69 -1.65
CA GLY A 105 -4.70 24.66 -1.64
C GLY A 105 -5.82 24.34 -2.61
N VAL A 106 -5.96 23.08 -3.03
CA VAL A 106 -7.07 22.64 -3.87
C VAL A 106 -8.37 22.58 -3.07
N HIS A 107 -9.52 22.72 -3.74
CA HIS A 107 -10.82 22.78 -3.10
C HIS A 107 -11.70 21.60 -3.45
N ARG A 108 -11.66 21.10 -4.67
CA ARG A 108 -12.47 19.98 -5.14
C ARG A 108 -11.64 18.97 -5.91
N VAL A 109 -11.54 17.77 -5.36
CA VAL A 109 -10.76 16.66 -5.94
C VAL A 109 -11.71 15.65 -6.59
N ALA A 110 -11.43 15.26 -7.84
CA ALA A 110 -12.03 14.07 -8.42
C ALA A 110 -11.18 12.85 -8.06
N ASP A 111 -11.75 11.89 -7.32
CA ASP A 111 -11.14 10.59 -7.02
C ASP A 111 -11.60 9.59 -8.09
N LEU A 112 -10.77 9.39 -9.10
CA LEU A 112 -11.06 8.60 -10.30
C LEU A 112 -10.67 7.13 -10.11
N GLY A 113 -11.66 6.27 -9.98
CA GLY A 113 -11.50 4.88 -9.55
C GLY A 113 -11.45 4.76 -8.03
N CYS A 114 -12.40 5.42 -7.35
CA CYS A 114 -12.43 5.54 -5.89
C CYS A 114 -12.58 4.17 -5.16
N GLY A 115 -12.97 3.12 -5.88
CA GLY A 115 -13.22 1.82 -5.28
C GLY A 115 -14.25 1.92 -4.17
N ILE A 116 -13.95 1.39 -3.00
CA ILE A 116 -14.82 1.46 -1.81
C ILE A 116 -14.74 2.78 -1.04
N GLY A 117 -14.03 3.79 -1.58
CA GLY A 117 -13.93 5.14 -1.03
C GLY A 117 -12.78 5.36 -0.04
N GLY A 118 -11.74 4.53 -0.05
CA GLY A 118 -10.66 4.61 0.94
C GLY A 118 -9.87 5.93 0.91
N ASP A 119 -9.45 6.38 -0.28
CA ASP A 119 -8.75 7.66 -0.46
C ASP A 119 -9.74 8.84 -0.33
N ALA A 120 -10.98 8.70 -0.83
CA ALA A 120 -12.04 9.70 -0.68
C ALA A 120 -12.35 10.02 0.81
N ILE A 121 -12.37 9.01 1.71
CA ILE A 121 -12.50 9.23 3.16
C ILE A 121 -11.40 10.15 3.68
N ALA A 122 -10.15 9.92 3.26
CA ALA A 122 -9.03 10.72 3.73
C ALA A 122 -9.07 12.16 3.18
N LEU A 123 -9.43 12.33 1.90
CA LEU A 123 -9.61 13.64 1.27
C LEU A 123 -10.71 14.43 1.99
N ALA A 124 -11.89 13.84 2.16
CA ALA A 124 -13.01 14.46 2.86
C ALA A 124 -12.71 14.75 4.34
N GLY A 125 -11.97 13.85 4.99
CA GLY A 125 -11.55 14.01 6.39
C GLY A 125 -10.62 15.22 6.61
N LEU A 126 -9.99 15.74 5.56
CA LEU A 126 -9.22 16.99 5.59
C LEU A 126 -10.00 18.21 5.07
N GLY A 127 -11.32 18.07 4.89
CA GLY A 127 -12.20 19.17 4.48
C GLY A 127 -12.18 19.49 2.99
N LEU A 128 -11.69 18.57 2.15
CA LEU A 128 -11.77 18.73 0.71
C LEU A 128 -13.13 18.27 0.19
N ARG A 129 -13.66 18.97 -0.81
CA ARG A 129 -14.83 18.49 -1.55
C ARG A 129 -14.38 17.38 -2.50
N VAL A 130 -15.13 16.28 -2.55
CA VAL A 130 -14.72 15.10 -3.33
C VAL A 130 -15.81 14.68 -4.30
N LEU A 131 -15.43 14.52 -5.56
CA LEU A 131 -16.21 13.78 -6.55
C LEU A 131 -15.59 12.39 -6.70
N ALA A 132 -16.16 11.40 -6.01
CA ALA A 132 -15.71 10.02 -6.05
C ALA A 132 -16.36 9.29 -7.23
N VAL A 133 -15.56 8.80 -8.18
CA VAL A 133 -16.04 8.17 -9.41
C VAL A 133 -15.64 6.72 -9.45
N GLU A 134 -16.62 5.82 -9.57
CA GLU A 134 -16.41 4.37 -9.70
C GLU A 134 -17.35 3.83 -10.78
N ARG A 135 -16.82 2.98 -11.65
CA ARG A 135 -17.60 2.46 -12.80
C ARG A 135 -18.42 1.20 -12.48
N ASP A 136 -17.97 0.41 -11.48
CA ASP A 136 -18.68 -0.79 -11.04
C ASP A 136 -19.81 -0.41 -10.11
N GLU A 137 -21.05 -0.73 -10.49
CA GLU A 137 -22.25 -0.33 -9.77
C GLU A 137 -22.26 -0.80 -8.32
N THR A 138 -21.83 -2.03 -8.07
CA THR A 138 -21.77 -2.60 -6.70
C THR A 138 -20.77 -1.86 -5.83
N THR A 139 -19.59 -1.60 -6.38
CA THR A 139 -18.51 -0.89 -5.68
C THR A 139 -18.88 0.57 -5.44
N ALA A 140 -19.54 1.24 -6.42
CA ALA A 140 -20.05 2.59 -6.27
C ALA A 140 -21.13 2.70 -5.19
N ALA A 141 -22.04 1.69 -5.09
CA ALA A 141 -23.04 1.63 -4.02
C ALA A 141 -22.37 1.48 -2.65
N LEU A 142 -21.31 0.66 -2.53
CA LEU A 142 -20.54 0.55 -1.29
C LEU A 142 -19.82 1.85 -0.94
N ALA A 143 -19.20 2.50 -1.93
CA ALA A 143 -18.58 3.81 -1.73
C ALA A 143 -19.59 4.84 -1.23
N THR A 144 -20.83 4.86 -1.79
CA THR A 144 -21.90 5.74 -1.35
C THR A 144 -22.23 5.54 0.13
N VAL A 145 -22.34 4.29 0.58
CA VAL A 145 -22.56 3.98 2.00
C VAL A 145 -21.38 4.38 2.87
N ASN A 146 -20.17 4.07 2.43
CA ASN A 146 -18.95 4.36 3.19
C ASN A 146 -18.68 5.86 3.35
N LEU A 147 -19.14 6.66 2.39
CA LEU A 147 -18.92 8.10 2.33
C LEU A 147 -20.12 8.93 2.80
N MET A 148 -21.25 8.31 3.14
CA MET A 148 -22.53 9.00 3.49
C MET A 148 -22.43 9.95 4.69
N THR A 149 -21.41 9.83 5.51
CA THR A 149 -21.19 10.71 6.67
C THR A 149 -20.47 12.02 6.32
N PHE A 150 -19.97 12.15 5.10
CA PHE A 150 -19.29 13.34 4.62
C PHE A 150 -20.21 14.14 3.69
N GLU A 151 -20.60 15.33 4.12
CA GLU A 151 -21.56 16.19 3.38
C GLU A 151 -21.00 16.71 2.04
N ASP A 152 -19.68 16.89 1.98
CA ASP A 152 -18.97 17.42 0.81
C ASP A 152 -18.47 16.34 -0.16
N VAL A 153 -19.01 15.13 -0.10
CA VAL A 153 -18.65 14.02 -0.99
C VAL A 153 -19.84 13.64 -1.86
N GLU A 154 -19.61 13.63 -3.16
CA GLU A 154 -20.52 13.09 -4.17
C GLU A 154 -19.94 11.80 -4.74
N VAL A 155 -20.71 10.71 -4.75
CA VAL A 155 -20.32 9.46 -5.41
C VAL A 155 -21.09 9.32 -6.72
N ARG A 156 -20.35 9.02 -7.79
CA ARG A 156 -20.91 8.86 -9.13
C ARG A 156 -20.51 7.52 -9.75
N CYS A 157 -21.51 6.75 -10.15
CA CYS A 157 -21.29 5.55 -10.95
C CYS A 157 -21.09 5.96 -12.42
N ALA A 158 -19.82 6.02 -12.87
CA ALA A 158 -19.48 6.49 -14.23
C ALA A 158 -18.08 6.00 -14.65
N ASP A 159 -17.79 6.12 -15.95
CA ASP A 159 -16.42 6.02 -16.43
C ASP A 159 -15.62 7.27 -16.00
N ALA A 160 -14.46 7.03 -15.41
CA ALA A 160 -13.57 8.07 -14.89
C ALA A 160 -13.16 9.11 -15.96
N LEU A 161 -12.94 8.67 -17.20
CA LEU A 161 -12.54 9.55 -18.30
C LEU A 161 -13.70 10.28 -18.98
N ALA A 162 -14.94 9.89 -18.68
CA ALA A 162 -16.14 10.56 -19.18
C ALA A 162 -16.57 11.77 -18.33
N VAL A 163 -15.92 11.99 -17.19
CA VAL A 163 -16.25 13.11 -16.30
C VAL A 163 -15.78 14.43 -16.91
N ASP A 164 -16.70 15.38 -16.96
CA ASP A 164 -16.37 16.76 -17.34
C ASP A 164 -15.86 17.54 -16.12
N LEU A 165 -14.53 17.54 -15.94
CA LEU A 165 -13.87 18.15 -14.78
C LEU A 165 -14.15 19.64 -14.63
N GLU A 166 -14.29 20.36 -15.76
CA GLU A 166 -14.57 21.81 -15.77
C GLU A 166 -16.00 22.08 -15.33
N ALA A 167 -16.99 21.37 -15.92
CA ALA A 167 -18.40 21.52 -15.55
C ALA A 167 -18.66 21.15 -14.08
N GLU A 168 -17.87 20.21 -13.54
CA GLU A 168 -17.93 19.80 -12.13
C GLU A 168 -17.15 20.76 -11.20
N GLY A 169 -16.44 21.74 -11.73
CA GLY A 169 -15.60 22.65 -10.94
C GLY A 169 -14.49 21.93 -10.16
N VAL A 170 -13.93 20.86 -10.75
CA VAL A 170 -12.82 20.09 -10.19
C VAL A 170 -11.52 20.82 -10.49
N ASP A 171 -10.72 21.09 -9.46
CA ASP A 171 -9.41 21.72 -9.56
C ASP A 171 -8.24 20.77 -9.35
N ALA A 172 -8.52 19.51 -8.96
CA ALA A 172 -7.50 18.48 -8.82
C ALA A 172 -8.03 17.07 -9.09
N VAL A 173 -7.16 16.17 -9.52
CA VAL A 173 -7.45 14.76 -9.78
C VAL A 173 -6.56 13.87 -8.92
N PHE A 174 -7.14 12.89 -8.24
CA PHE A 174 -6.47 11.70 -7.76
C PHE A 174 -6.99 10.50 -8.54
N ALA A 175 -6.10 9.61 -8.98
CA ALA A 175 -6.51 8.40 -9.67
C ALA A 175 -5.79 7.16 -9.10
N ASP A 176 -6.56 6.09 -8.89
CA ASP A 176 -6.05 4.75 -8.56
C ASP A 176 -6.47 3.75 -9.65
N PRO A 177 -5.77 3.71 -10.80
CA PRO A 177 -6.14 2.82 -11.90
C PRO A 177 -6.14 1.36 -11.50
N ALA A 178 -7.22 0.63 -11.84
CA ALA A 178 -7.31 -0.80 -11.61
C ALA A 178 -6.26 -1.55 -12.44
N ARG A 179 -5.37 -2.29 -11.76
CA ARG A 179 -4.22 -3.00 -12.33
C ARG A 179 -4.44 -4.50 -12.49
N ARG A 180 -5.68 -4.95 -12.30
CA ARG A 180 -6.07 -6.36 -12.46
C ARG A 180 -7.27 -6.48 -13.39
N ARG A 181 -7.28 -7.51 -14.20
CA ARG A 181 -8.42 -7.90 -15.02
C ARG A 181 -8.62 -9.40 -14.91
N ALA A 182 -9.83 -9.84 -14.54
CA ALA A 182 -10.14 -11.25 -14.29
C ALA A 182 -9.11 -11.93 -13.35
N GLY A 183 -8.75 -11.29 -12.24
CA GLY A 183 -7.80 -11.81 -11.26
C GLY A 183 -6.32 -11.74 -11.66
N ARG A 184 -6.00 -11.42 -12.92
CA ARG A 184 -4.61 -11.33 -13.42
C ARG A 184 -4.08 -9.91 -13.35
N ARG A 185 -2.85 -9.76 -12.85
CA ARG A 185 -2.14 -8.47 -12.82
C ARG A 185 -1.74 -8.05 -14.23
N ILE A 186 -2.02 -6.80 -14.59
CA ILE A 186 -1.62 -6.17 -15.84
C ILE A 186 -0.30 -5.44 -15.59
N ALA A 187 0.75 -5.84 -16.30
CA ALA A 187 2.08 -5.26 -16.15
C ALA A 187 2.21 -3.91 -16.88
N ASP A 188 1.65 -3.84 -18.08
CA ASP A 188 1.67 -2.63 -18.90
C ASP A 188 0.70 -1.58 -18.34
N PRO A 189 1.16 -0.38 -17.95
CA PRO A 189 0.31 0.69 -17.43
C PRO A 189 -0.73 1.22 -18.43
N GLU A 190 -0.51 1.06 -19.73
CA GLU A 190 -1.50 1.42 -20.74
C GLU A 190 -2.65 0.41 -20.84
N GLY A 191 -2.49 -0.76 -20.26
CA GLY A 191 -3.56 -1.75 -20.08
C GLY A 191 -4.37 -1.58 -18.79
N TRP A 192 -4.03 -0.62 -17.92
CA TRP A 192 -4.78 -0.36 -16.67
C TRP A 192 -6.12 0.31 -16.97
N SER A 193 -6.94 0.46 -15.97
CA SER A 193 -8.25 1.10 -16.11
C SER A 193 -8.47 2.16 -15.03
N PRO A 194 -8.44 3.45 -15.45
CA PRO A 194 -8.08 3.97 -16.78
C PRO A 194 -6.59 3.77 -17.11
N PRO A 195 -6.19 3.86 -18.41
CA PRO A 195 -4.79 3.83 -18.83
C PRO A 195 -3.98 4.97 -18.21
N LEU A 196 -2.70 4.71 -17.84
CA LEU A 196 -1.86 5.72 -17.20
C LEU A 196 -1.69 6.98 -18.05
N GLY A 197 -1.42 6.82 -19.35
CA GLY A 197 -1.28 7.95 -20.27
C GLY A 197 -2.54 8.80 -20.35
N SER A 198 -3.74 8.17 -20.32
CA SER A 198 -5.02 8.91 -20.32
C SER A 198 -5.21 9.72 -19.02
N VAL A 199 -4.81 9.19 -17.87
CA VAL A 199 -4.88 9.91 -16.59
C VAL A 199 -3.89 11.08 -16.60
N LEU A 200 -2.66 10.86 -17.06
CA LEU A 200 -1.64 11.92 -17.13
C LEU A 200 -2.03 13.04 -18.13
N ALA A 201 -2.78 12.72 -19.18
CA ALA A 201 -3.31 13.71 -20.11
C ALA A 201 -4.34 14.67 -19.46
N LEU A 202 -4.93 14.33 -18.33
CA LEU A 202 -5.81 15.23 -17.57
C LEU A 202 -5.08 16.48 -17.06
N ARG A 203 -3.74 16.48 -17.05
CA ARG A 203 -2.90 17.67 -16.78
C ARG A 203 -3.12 18.82 -17.76
N GLU A 204 -3.69 18.56 -18.94
CA GLU A 204 -4.10 19.58 -19.89
C GLU A 204 -5.37 20.34 -19.46
N ARG A 205 -6.10 19.79 -18.48
CA ARG A 205 -7.38 20.32 -17.97
C ARG A 205 -7.30 20.82 -16.53
N VAL A 206 -6.47 20.17 -15.69
CA VAL A 206 -6.23 20.54 -14.28
C VAL A 206 -4.75 20.40 -13.96
N ASP A 207 -4.16 21.37 -13.26
CA ASP A 207 -2.73 21.35 -12.95
C ASP A 207 -2.35 20.31 -11.89
N ALA A 208 -3.26 20.05 -10.94
CA ALA A 208 -3.03 19.18 -9.80
C ALA A 208 -3.48 17.73 -10.09
N VAL A 209 -2.56 16.92 -10.61
CA VAL A 209 -2.85 15.50 -10.91
C VAL A 209 -1.96 14.57 -10.08
N GLY A 210 -2.58 13.70 -9.28
CA GLY A 210 -1.93 12.63 -8.54
C GLY A 210 -2.38 11.26 -9.06
N VAL A 211 -1.43 10.33 -9.25
CA VAL A 211 -1.75 8.99 -9.76
C VAL A 211 -1.06 7.93 -8.91
N LYS A 212 -1.83 7.04 -8.32
CA LYS A 212 -1.32 5.87 -7.63
C LYS A 212 -0.91 4.80 -8.64
N VAL A 213 0.31 4.31 -8.51
CA VAL A 213 0.87 3.32 -9.43
C VAL A 213 1.48 2.14 -8.70
N ALA A 214 1.82 1.10 -9.46
CA ALA A 214 2.50 -0.07 -8.89
C ALA A 214 3.89 0.33 -8.35
N PRO A 215 4.32 -0.18 -7.19
CA PRO A 215 5.66 0.13 -6.66
C PRO A 215 6.81 -0.43 -7.52
N GLY A 216 6.50 -1.29 -8.47
CA GLY A 216 7.45 -1.82 -9.45
C GLY A 216 7.33 -1.15 -10.83
N ILE A 217 6.76 0.05 -10.89
CA ILE A 217 6.71 0.83 -12.14
C ILE A 217 8.12 1.09 -12.66
N ASP A 218 8.28 1.02 -13.97
CA ASP A 218 9.55 1.35 -14.61
C ASP A 218 9.80 2.85 -14.54
N HIS A 219 11.01 3.24 -14.16
CA HIS A 219 11.37 4.65 -14.09
C HIS A 219 11.33 5.32 -15.46
N GLU A 220 11.70 4.63 -16.53
CA GLU A 220 11.78 5.19 -17.88
C GLU A 220 10.47 5.74 -18.41
N ILE A 221 9.32 5.30 -17.88
CA ILE A 221 7.99 5.78 -18.31
C ILE A 221 7.43 6.90 -17.42
N LEU A 222 8.16 7.31 -16.38
CA LEU A 222 7.72 8.37 -15.49
C LEU A 222 7.83 9.75 -16.17
N PRO A 223 6.85 10.65 -15.97
CA PRO A 223 6.95 12.02 -16.51
C PRO A 223 8.14 12.75 -15.87
N SER A 224 9.05 13.27 -16.70
CA SER A 224 10.30 13.93 -16.26
C SER A 224 10.06 15.16 -15.38
N ASP A 225 8.91 15.80 -15.50
CA ASP A 225 8.49 16.99 -14.76
C ASP A 225 7.65 16.70 -13.52
N SER A 226 7.52 15.41 -13.14
CA SER A 226 6.77 14.97 -11.97
C SER A 226 7.66 14.65 -10.76
N HIS A 227 7.05 14.61 -9.57
CA HIS A 227 7.68 14.00 -8.39
C HIS A 227 7.07 12.62 -8.15
N VAL A 228 7.91 11.60 -8.03
CA VAL A 228 7.44 10.23 -7.78
C VAL A 228 7.86 9.76 -6.40
N GLN A 229 6.88 9.34 -5.61
CA GLN A 229 7.07 8.94 -4.22
C GLN A 229 6.73 7.47 -4.02
N TRP A 230 7.69 6.65 -3.59
CA TRP A 230 7.46 5.28 -3.15
C TRP A 230 7.13 5.24 -1.67
N VAL A 231 6.12 4.48 -1.31
CA VAL A 231 5.59 4.42 0.06
C VAL A 231 5.80 3.03 0.65
N SER A 232 6.38 3.00 1.84
CA SER A 232 6.50 1.80 2.66
C SER A 232 5.72 1.97 3.96
N ALA A 233 4.89 0.99 4.29
CA ALA A 233 4.11 0.95 5.52
C ALA A 233 4.32 -0.38 6.25
N ALA A 234 4.66 -0.32 7.52
CA ALA A 234 4.97 -1.48 8.36
C ALA A 234 6.07 -2.41 7.81
N GLY A 235 6.95 -1.88 6.94
CA GLY A 235 8.08 -2.60 6.34
C GLY A 235 7.81 -3.18 4.95
N ASP A 236 6.60 -3.06 4.44
CA ASP A 236 6.24 -3.46 3.08
C ASP A 236 6.10 -2.25 2.17
N VAL A 237 6.60 -2.34 0.93
CA VAL A 237 6.33 -1.32 -0.09
C VAL A 237 4.92 -1.51 -0.61
N VAL A 238 4.07 -0.54 -0.37
CA VAL A 238 2.63 -0.66 -0.65
C VAL A 238 2.24 -0.08 -2.00
N GLU A 239 2.91 1.02 -2.42
CA GLU A 239 2.60 1.73 -3.66
C GLU A 239 3.74 2.65 -4.08
N ALA A 240 3.59 3.25 -5.26
CA ALA A 240 4.20 4.50 -5.63
C ALA A 240 3.09 5.47 -6.08
N ALA A 241 3.37 6.77 -6.02
CA ALA A 241 2.45 7.80 -6.49
C ALA A 241 3.21 8.84 -7.32
N ILE A 242 2.64 9.19 -8.46
CA ILE A 242 3.12 10.26 -9.36
C ILE A 242 2.38 11.53 -8.97
N TRP A 243 3.11 12.59 -8.69
CA TRP A 243 2.60 13.91 -8.32
C TRP A 243 2.99 14.95 -9.35
N CYS A 244 2.01 15.68 -9.87
CA CYS A 244 2.21 16.68 -10.91
C CYS A 244 1.74 18.06 -10.44
N GLY A 245 2.36 19.10 -11.00
CA GLY A 245 2.01 20.50 -10.74
C GLY A 245 2.14 20.87 -9.25
N PRO A 246 1.14 21.55 -8.66
CA PRO A 246 1.19 22.02 -7.27
C PRO A 246 1.24 20.89 -6.24
N LEU A 247 0.97 19.63 -6.65
CA LEU A 247 1.13 18.47 -5.79
C LEU A 247 2.59 18.03 -5.61
N ALA A 248 3.52 18.61 -6.33
CA ALA A 248 4.96 18.31 -6.29
C ALA A 248 5.79 19.52 -5.78
N PRO A 249 5.58 20.00 -4.53
CA PRO A 249 6.31 21.14 -4.00
C PRO A 249 7.82 20.89 -3.85
N GLU A 250 8.24 19.61 -3.85
CA GLU A 250 9.65 19.20 -3.85
C GLU A 250 10.35 19.44 -5.19
N GLY A 251 9.60 19.74 -6.24
CA GLY A 251 10.06 19.74 -7.63
C GLY A 251 10.15 18.33 -8.22
N PRO A 252 10.49 18.24 -9.51
CA PRO A 252 10.66 16.95 -10.18
C PRO A 252 11.72 16.09 -9.48
N GLY A 253 11.50 14.79 -9.43
CA GLY A 253 12.44 13.88 -8.79
C GLY A 253 11.80 12.68 -8.10
N ARG A 254 12.53 12.10 -7.14
CA ARG A 254 12.12 10.85 -6.46
C ARG A 254 12.26 10.96 -4.95
N SER A 255 11.31 10.33 -4.25
CA SER A 255 11.38 10.20 -2.80
C SER A 255 10.91 8.84 -2.31
N ALA A 256 11.33 8.49 -1.09
CA ALA A 256 10.81 7.38 -0.32
C ALA A 256 10.12 7.91 0.94
N LEU A 257 8.86 7.53 1.13
CA LEU A 257 8.08 7.79 2.32
C LEU A 257 7.96 6.50 3.13
N VAL A 258 8.44 6.51 4.37
CA VAL A 258 8.40 5.35 5.25
C VAL A 258 7.50 5.65 6.43
N LEU A 259 6.45 4.86 6.57
CA LEU A 259 5.49 4.93 7.66
C LEU A 259 5.82 3.85 8.69
N ARG A 260 6.09 4.26 9.93
CA ARG A 260 6.38 3.36 11.06
C ARG A 260 5.37 3.59 12.17
N PRO A 261 4.92 2.53 12.88
CA PRO A 261 4.12 2.72 14.09
C PRO A 261 4.87 3.63 15.09
N ASP A 262 4.15 4.55 15.71
CA ASP A 262 4.75 5.37 16.78
C ASP A 262 4.90 4.52 18.05
N PRO A 263 6.12 4.30 18.56
CA PRO A 263 6.34 3.50 19.74
C PRO A 263 5.80 4.12 21.04
N GLN A 264 5.43 5.40 21.01
CA GLN A 264 4.94 6.16 22.18
C GLN A 264 3.43 6.38 22.14
N ARG A 265 2.79 6.15 20.98
CA ARG A 265 1.36 6.43 20.77
C ARG A 265 0.73 5.30 19.96
N ASP A 266 -0.01 4.45 20.65
CA ASP A 266 -0.70 3.34 20.01
C ASP A 266 -1.68 3.84 18.93
N GLY A 267 -1.66 3.20 17.77
CA GLY A 267 -2.48 3.57 16.61
C GLY A 267 -1.96 4.76 15.80
N GLU A 268 -0.97 5.52 16.28
CA GLU A 268 -0.35 6.61 15.49
C GLU A 268 0.81 6.10 14.62
N VAL A 269 1.10 6.86 13.57
CA VAL A 269 2.14 6.53 12.59
C VAL A 269 3.09 7.71 12.47
N ARG A 270 4.39 7.45 12.61
CA ARG A 270 5.45 8.40 12.27
C ARG A 270 5.81 8.28 10.80
N THR A 271 5.97 9.41 10.16
CA THR A 271 6.40 9.51 8.76
C THR A 271 7.82 9.99 8.65
N HIS A 272 8.53 9.35 7.73
CA HIS A 272 9.90 9.70 7.41
C HIS A 272 10.02 9.86 5.90
N LEU A 273 10.55 11.00 5.44
CA LEU A 273 10.74 11.32 4.03
C LEU A 273 12.23 11.35 3.70
N LEU A 274 12.62 10.62 2.67
CA LEU A 274 13.95 10.67 2.05
C LEU A 274 13.80 11.15 0.62
N VAL A 275 14.46 12.24 0.28
CA VAL A 275 14.50 12.83 -1.06
C VAL A 275 15.95 12.78 -1.55
N ASP A 276 16.16 12.53 -2.83
CA ASP A 276 17.45 12.75 -3.47
C ASP A 276 17.47 14.17 -4.05
N PRO A 277 18.20 15.10 -3.46
CA PRO A 277 18.24 16.49 -3.94
C PRO A 277 18.96 16.65 -5.29
N ALA A 278 19.69 15.62 -5.73
CA ALA A 278 20.37 15.62 -7.03
C ALA A 278 19.50 15.06 -8.17
N CYS A 279 18.38 14.40 -7.83
CA CYS A 279 17.45 13.85 -8.80
C CYS A 279 16.41 14.92 -9.21
N SER A 280 16.58 15.47 -10.39
CA SER A 280 15.65 16.46 -11.00
C SER A 280 14.77 15.86 -12.11
N ASP A 281 14.88 14.57 -12.35
CA ASP A 281 14.11 13.82 -13.33
C ASP A 281 13.85 12.40 -12.81
N PRO A 282 12.60 12.03 -12.46
CA PRO A 282 12.29 10.72 -11.93
C PRO A 282 12.46 9.58 -12.93
N SER A 283 12.52 9.89 -14.25
CA SER A 283 12.77 8.88 -15.29
C SER A 283 14.25 8.51 -15.43
N SER A 284 15.14 9.35 -14.90
CA SER A 284 16.58 9.10 -14.99
C SER A 284 17.00 7.81 -14.30
N PRO A 285 18.02 7.07 -14.79
CA PRO A 285 18.47 5.86 -14.14
C PRO A 285 19.04 6.18 -12.74
N PRO A 286 18.81 5.29 -11.74
CA PRO A 286 19.38 5.45 -10.40
C PRO A 286 20.91 5.47 -10.45
N THR A 287 21.51 6.32 -9.62
CA THR A 287 22.96 6.40 -9.48
C THR A 287 23.56 5.05 -9.08
N GLN A 288 24.52 4.57 -9.86
CA GLN A 288 25.25 3.35 -9.54
C GLN A 288 26.49 3.69 -8.71
N LEU A 289 26.73 2.88 -7.69
CA LEU A 289 27.93 2.95 -6.86
C LEU A 289 28.80 1.73 -7.08
N GLU A 290 30.11 1.89 -6.96
CA GLU A 290 31.03 0.76 -6.98
C GLU A 290 30.92 0.00 -5.63
N PRO A 291 30.76 -1.34 -5.67
CA PRO A 291 30.73 -2.15 -4.47
C PRO A 291 32.12 -2.31 -3.85
N ILE A 292 32.15 -2.82 -2.62
CA ILE A 292 33.39 -3.28 -2.00
C ILE A 292 34.13 -4.29 -2.92
N ALA A 293 35.46 -4.27 -2.89
CA ALA A 293 36.28 -5.11 -3.79
C ALA A 293 36.28 -6.58 -3.36
N ALA A 294 36.26 -6.85 -2.05
CA ALA A 294 36.32 -8.20 -1.49
C ALA A 294 35.48 -8.36 -0.22
N PRO A 295 35.10 -9.59 0.17
CA PRO A 295 34.39 -9.84 1.44
C PRO A 295 35.19 -9.39 2.69
N SER A 296 36.49 -9.23 2.59
CA SER A 296 37.38 -8.67 3.65
C SER A 296 37.10 -7.18 3.91
N ASP A 297 36.52 -6.49 2.94
CA ASP A 297 36.24 -5.05 3.02
C ASP A 297 34.85 -4.75 3.63
N LEU A 298 34.15 -5.79 4.11
CA LEU A 298 32.92 -5.61 4.86
C LEU A 298 33.20 -4.86 6.16
N GLY A 299 32.51 -3.76 6.36
CA GLY A 299 32.55 -2.98 7.60
C GLY A 299 31.91 -3.71 8.79
N ALA A 300 31.90 -3.02 9.92
CA ALA A 300 31.35 -3.54 11.18
C ALA A 300 29.82 -3.80 11.12
N TYR A 301 29.13 -3.18 10.17
CA TYR A 301 27.67 -3.28 10.02
C TYR A 301 27.28 -3.62 8.59
N LEU A 302 26.19 -4.37 8.49
CA LEU A 302 25.44 -4.61 7.26
C LEU A 302 24.10 -3.87 7.37
N HIS A 303 23.75 -3.09 6.36
CA HIS A 303 22.52 -2.33 6.28
C HIS A 303 21.66 -2.84 5.13
N GLU A 304 20.38 -3.10 5.40
CA GLU A 304 19.37 -3.40 4.40
C GLU A 304 18.47 -2.17 4.25
N PRO A 305 18.54 -1.42 3.14
CA PRO A 305 17.64 -0.32 2.87
C PRO A 305 16.19 -0.75 2.83
N ASP A 306 15.29 0.14 3.24
CA ASP A 306 13.84 -0.06 3.11
C ASP A 306 13.46 -0.22 1.63
N GLY A 307 12.45 -1.03 1.38
CA GLY A 307 12.00 -1.31 0.02
C GLY A 307 11.58 -0.06 -0.76
N ALA A 308 10.99 0.95 -0.10
CA ALA A 308 10.64 2.22 -0.74
C ALA A 308 11.90 2.96 -1.22
N ALA A 309 12.95 3.02 -0.40
CA ALA A 309 14.23 3.64 -0.79
C ALA A 309 14.91 2.87 -1.95
N ILE A 310 14.82 1.53 -1.95
CA ILE A 310 15.33 0.71 -3.05
C ILE A 310 14.56 1.00 -4.35
N ARG A 311 13.24 0.98 -4.30
CA ARG A 311 12.39 1.20 -5.46
C ARG A 311 12.46 2.62 -6.00
N ALA A 312 12.64 3.60 -5.14
CA ALA A 312 12.89 4.97 -5.53
C ALA A 312 14.29 5.20 -6.12
N GLY A 313 15.19 4.19 -6.09
CA GLY A 313 16.56 4.35 -6.57
C GLY A 313 17.46 5.18 -5.66
N LEU A 314 17.10 5.30 -4.36
CA LEU A 314 17.78 6.16 -3.37
C LEU A 314 18.88 5.46 -2.58
N VAL A 315 19.32 4.27 -3.00
CA VAL A 315 20.36 3.50 -2.32
C VAL A 315 21.68 4.27 -2.31
N ALA A 316 22.01 4.98 -3.39
CA ALA A 316 23.22 5.81 -3.48
C ALA A 316 23.17 6.99 -2.49
N GLU A 317 22.03 7.62 -2.33
CA GLU A 317 21.84 8.71 -1.36
C GLU A 317 22.00 8.22 0.08
N LEU A 318 21.43 7.04 0.39
CA LEU A 318 21.63 6.39 1.69
C LEU A 318 23.10 6.08 1.93
N ALA A 319 23.78 5.47 0.96
CA ALA A 319 25.20 5.12 1.03
C ALA A 319 26.07 6.36 1.31
N ARG A 320 25.85 7.44 0.54
CA ARG A 320 26.58 8.70 0.72
C ARG A 320 26.38 9.30 2.11
N ARG A 321 25.13 9.33 2.62
CA ARG A 321 24.82 9.94 3.92
C ARG A 321 25.19 9.08 5.12
N THR A 322 25.46 7.81 4.93
CA THR A 322 25.91 6.87 5.98
C THR A 322 27.36 6.46 5.83
N GLU A 323 28.08 7.02 4.85
CA GLU A 323 29.47 6.65 4.52
C GLU A 323 29.65 5.14 4.31
N ALA A 324 28.61 4.50 3.72
CA ALA A 324 28.56 3.07 3.46
C ALA A 324 28.76 2.78 1.97
N ALA A 325 29.24 1.57 1.66
CA ALA A 325 29.43 1.09 0.30
C ALA A 325 28.48 -0.08 -0.01
N PRO A 326 28.05 -0.29 -1.29
CA PRO A 326 27.31 -1.47 -1.67
C PRO A 326 28.14 -2.75 -1.47
N VAL A 327 27.49 -3.81 -1.00
CA VAL A 327 28.15 -5.12 -0.83
C VAL A 327 28.44 -5.78 -2.19
N ALA A 328 27.54 -5.61 -3.16
CA ALA A 328 27.71 -6.14 -4.51
C ALA A 328 26.82 -5.37 -5.51
N ARG A 329 27.18 -5.44 -6.80
CA ARG A 329 26.33 -4.92 -7.87
C ARG A 329 24.96 -5.62 -7.85
N ARG A 330 23.87 -4.89 -8.05
CA ARG A 330 22.50 -5.39 -8.06
C ARG A 330 21.99 -5.96 -6.72
N ILE A 331 22.73 -5.77 -5.62
CA ILE A 331 22.32 -6.13 -4.27
C ILE A 331 22.24 -4.83 -3.46
N ALA A 332 21.06 -4.50 -2.96
CA ALA A 332 20.83 -3.23 -2.27
C ALA A 332 21.40 -3.20 -0.83
N TYR A 333 22.16 -4.21 -0.40
CA TYR A 333 22.83 -4.17 0.90
C TYR A 333 24.02 -3.20 0.87
N LEU A 334 24.11 -2.41 1.93
CA LEU A 334 25.23 -1.51 2.19
C LEU A 334 26.05 -2.02 3.38
N THR A 335 27.33 -1.69 3.42
CA THR A 335 28.21 -1.99 4.55
C THR A 335 29.02 -0.76 4.95
N GLY A 336 29.26 -0.61 6.23
CA GLY A 336 30.04 0.50 6.81
C GLY A 336 30.39 0.22 8.26
N ASP A 337 31.17 1.13 8.88
CA ASP A 337 31.68 0.95 10.24
C ASP A 337 30.80 1.60 11.32
N GLY A 338 29.80 2.40 10.90
CA GLY A 338 28.87 3.10 11.78
C GLY A 338 27.41 2.67 11.63
N LEU A 339 26.61 2.94 12.65
CA LEU A 339 25.14 2.90 12.54
C LEU A 339 24.63 4.16 11.81
N PRO A 340 23.52 4.07 11.08
CA PRO A 340 22.92 5.23 10.44
C PRO A 340 22.55 6.29 11.48
N PRO A 341 22.70 7.59 11.16
CA PRO A 341 22.17 8.66 11.99
C PRO A 341 20.67 8.47 12.27
N PRO A 342 20.12 8.93 13.41
CA PRO A 342 18.72 8.72 13.77
C PRO A 342 17.72 9.11 12.69
N VAL A 343 18.00 10.15 11.89
CA VAL A 343 17.15 10.61 10.79
C VAL A 343 17.10 9.60 9.62
N LEU A 344 18.12 8.77 9.44
CA LEU A 344 18.20 7.76 8.39
C LEU A 344 17.85 6.35 8.89
N ALA A 345 17.84 6.12 10.19
CA ALA A 345 17.51 4.82 10.78
C ALA A 345 16.16 4.24 10.32
N PRO A 346 15.10 5.03 10.07
CA PRO A 346 13.84 4.51 9.54
C PRO A 346 13.93 3.90 8.14
N PHE A 347 14.94 4.31 7.35
CA PHE A 347 15.10 3.87 5.95
C PHE A 347 15.97 2.63 5.78
N MET A 348 16.49 2.04 6.86
CA MET A 348 17.27 0.83 6.77
C MET A 348 17.24 0.01 8.06
N ARG A 349 17.43 -1.30 7.94
CA ARG A 349 17.74 -2.18 9.07
C ARG A 349 19.21 -2.44 9.11
N SER A 350 19.80 -2.43 10.32
CA SER A 350 21.24 -2.57 10.49
C SER A 350 21.55 -3.77 11.39
N TRP A 351 22.52 -4.56 11.00
CA TRP A 351 23.03 -5.68 11.79
C TRP A 351 24.54 -5.55 11.95
N ARG A 352 25.03 -5.84 13.12
CA ARG A 352 26.46 -5.93 13.37
C ARG A 352 26.99 -7.20 12.71
N VAL A 353 28.01 -7.06 11.86
CA VAL A 353 28.71 -8.19 11.26
C VAL A 353 29.55 -8.86 12.36
N LYS A 354 29.31 -10.13 12.62
CA LYS A 354 30.06 -10.91 13.59
C LYS A 354 31.15 -11.75 12.92
N GLU A 355 30.85 -12.22 11.73
CA GLU A 355 31.72 -13.13 11.00
C GLU A 355 31.30 -13.25 9.54
N VAL A 356 32.26 -13.43 8.67
CA VAL A 356 32.06 -13.73 7.25
C VAL A 356 32.48 -15.18 7.01
N LEU A 357 31.57 -15.96 6.46
CA LEU A 357 31.76 -17.39 6.23
C LEU A 357 31.45 -17.73 4.77
N PRO A 358 32.18 -18.67 4.16
CA PRO A 358 31.78 -19.20 2.86
C PRO A 358 30.41 -19.92 2.99
N LEU A 359 29.59 -19.84 1.96
CA LEU A 359 28.31 -20.54 1.89
C LEU A 359 28.55 -22.05 1.66
N HIS A 360 29.03 -22.72 2.69
CA HIS A 360 29.30 -24.14 2.69
C HIS A 360 28.59 -24.81 3.86
N LEU A 361 27.66 -25.72 3.59
CA LEU A 361 26.74 -26.30 4.58
C LEU A 361 27.46 -26.93 5.78
N LYS A 362 28.58 -27.63 5.54
CA LYS A 362 29.36 -28.27 6.63
C LYS A 362 29.98 -27.24 7.57
N ALA A 363 30.51 -26.15 7.02
CA ALA A 363 31.09 -25.05 7.81
C ALA A 363 30.03 -24.32 8.62
N LEU A 364 28.89 -24.02 8.00
CA LEU A 364 27.74 -23.37 8.65
C LEU A 364 27.20 -24.23 9.79
N LYS A 365 27.04 -25.56 9.60
CA LYS A 365 26.61 -26.49 10.65
C LYS A 365 27.57 -26.51 11.83
N ALA A 366 28.88 -26.55 11.56
CA ALA A 366 29.88 -26.56 12.62
C ALA A 366 29.78 -25.27 13.45
N ARG A 367 29.66 -24.13 12.78
CA ARG A 367 29.59 -22.82 13.44
C ARG A 367 28.30 -22.61 14.23
N VAL A 368 27.15 -23.03 13.70
CA VAL A 368 25.86 -22.99 14.41
C VAL A 368 25.91 -23.78 15.71
N ARG A 369 26.51 -25.00 15.68
CA ARG A 369 26.68 -25.84 16.86
C ARG A 369 27.66 -25.24 17.87
N GLU A 370 28.84 -24.79 17.40
CA GLU A 370 29.86 -24.18 18.24
C GLU A 370 29.32 -22.98 19.02
N ARG A 371 28.47 -22.17 18.38
CA ARG A 371 27.89 -20.97 19.00
C ARG A 371 26.56 -21.23 19.75
N GLY A 372 26.06 -22.46 19.77
CA GLY A 372 24.79 -22.81 20.41
C GLY A 372 23.58 -22.07 19.85
N ILE A 373 23.57 -21.79 18.53
CA ILE A 373 22.49 -21.04 17.88
C ILE A 373 21.30 -21.97 17.72
N GLY A 374 20.20 -21.68 18.45
CA GLY A 374 18.92 -22.41 18.36
C GLY A 374 17.89 -21.76 17.44
N ARG A 375 18.05 -20.46 17.12
CA ARG A 375 17.13 -19.73 16.24
C ARG A 375 17.92 -18.84 15.29
N LEU A 376 17.58 -18.90 13.99
CA LEU A 376 18.27 -18.16 12.94
C LEU A 376 17.26 -17.57 11.96
N GLU A 377 17.36 -16.29 11.70
CA GLU A 377 16.72 -15.64 10.57
C GLU A 377 17.64 -15.74 9.34
N ILE A 378 17.15 -16.32 8.25
CA ILE A 378 17.91 -16.51 7.02
C ILE A 378 17.40 -15.53 5.96
N ARG A 379 18.21 -14.58 5.58
CA ARG A 379 17.95 -13.63 4.50
C ARG A 379 18.84 -13.95 3.32
N LYS A 380 18.29 -14.09 2.13
CA LYS A 380 19.06 -14.36 0.90
C LYS A 380 19.01 -13.17 -0.04
N ARG A 381 20.14 -12.89 -0.68
CA ARG A 381 20.24 -11.97 -1.81
C ARG A 381 21.28 -12.51 -2.80
N GLY A 382 20.92 -12.57 -4.09
CA GLY A 382 21.85 -12.94 -5.16
C GLY A 382 22.34 -14.39 -5.16
N VAL A 383 21.75 -15.28 -4.38
CA VAL A 383 22.09 -16.72 -4.33
C VAL A 383 20.86 -17.58 -4.48
N ASP A 384 21.02 -18.74 -5.12
CA ASP A 384 19.92 -19.71 -5.29
C ASP A 384 19.93 -20.72 -4.12
N VAL A 385 19.45 -20.24 -2.95
CA VAL A 385 19.30 -21.07 -1.74
C VAL A 385 17.92 -20.84 -1.16
N SER A 386 17.16 -21.90 -0.89
CA SER A 386 15.92 -21.82 -0.15
C SER A 386 16.20 -21.60 1.35
N PRO A 387 15.73 -20.52 2.00
CA PRO A 387 15.89 -20.30 3.43
C PRO A 387 15.37 -21.46 4.27
N ASP A 388 14.22 -22.05 3.92
CA ASP A 388 13.60 -23.13 4.67
C ASP A 388 14.38 -24.45 4.51
N ALA A 389 14.84 -24.76 3.28
CA ALA A 389 15.69 -25.91 3.03
C ALA A 389 17.03 -25.77 3.78
N LEU A 390 17.60 -24.55 3.83
CA LEU A 390 18.84 -24.29 4.58
C LEU A 390 18.61 -24.43 6.09
N ARG A 391 17.50 -23.90 6.64
CA ARG A 391 17.13 -24.04 8.05
C ARG A 391 17.00 -25.49 8.43
N THR A 392 16.25 -26.29 7.68
CA THR A 392 16.09 -27.73 7.87
C THR A 392 17.44 -28.44 7.83
N SER A 393 18.28 -28.10 6.83
CA SER A 393 19.63 -28.68 6.69
C SER A 393 20.53 -28.33 7.87
N LEU A 394 20.39 -27.14 8.47
CA LEU A 394 21.14 -26.71 9.66
C LEU A 394 20.61 -27.37 10.97
N ARG A 395 19.44 -27.99 10.92
CA ARG A 395 18.75 -28.59 12.08
C ARG A 395 18.36 -27.55 13.14
N LEU A 396 17.80 -26.45 12.68
CA LEU A 396 17.31 -25.32 13.48
C LEU A 396 15.77 -25.28 13.49
#